data_10f476d12e6ff3dc8c0ff98d3f11f93c
#
_entry.id   10f476d12e6ff3dc8c0ff98d3f11f93c
#
_cell.length_a   1.000
_cell.length_b   1.000
_cell.length_c   1.000
_cell.angle_alpha   90.00
_cell.angle_beta   90.00
_cell.angle_gamma   90.00
#
_symmetry.space_group_name_H-M   'P 1'
#
loop_
_entity.id
_entity.type
_entity.pdbx_description
1 polymer ?
#
loop_
_entity_poly.entity_id
_entity_poly.type
_entity_poly.pdbx_seq_one_letter_code
_entity_poly.pdbx_strand_id
1 'polypeptide(L)'
;NPTGMYKKVKEVMNTVGKIVEEVEDKDELGNKWKSFEFKYDDENTHVLVIADHISLTSPEKNPFADVSTVHLAMSKWSEYVVRFICKKFKCIVCNVHQQGMSGDNEPNVQTNPDLLLPAISKFADNLIIARDYHVIIGLFNPSRYKAFASNYNGYNMKFLKDKFRQLCLLKHRDGKDNVNSPLFFNGEINYFKELP
;
A
#
# COMPACT_ATOMS: atom_id res chain seq x y z
N ASN A 1 -4.05 -13.43 9.13
CA ASN A 1 -4.22 -12.42 10.17
C ASN A 1 -2.91 -11.63 10.37
N PRO A 2 -2.93 -10.42 10.97
CA PRO A 2 -1.75 -9.55 11.05
C PRO A 2 -0.60 -10.15 11.86
N THR A 3 -0.88 -10.82 12.98
CA THR A 3 0.16 -11.47 13.79
C THR A 3 0.83 -12.61 13.02
N GLY A 4 0.08 -13.40 12.25
CA GLY A 4 0.64 -14.46 11.41
C GLY A 4 1.54 -13.90 10.31
N MET A 5 1.12 -12.80 9.66
CA MET A 5 1.93 -12.11 8.65
C MET A 5 3.24 -11.59 9.26
N TYR A 6 3.17 -10.95 10.43
CA TYR A 6 4.36 -10.47 11.13
C TYR A 6 5.32 -11.61 11.54
N LYS A 7 4.77 -12.72 12.06
CA LYS A 7 5.58 -13.91 12.37
C LYS A 7 6.31 -14.45 11.14
N LYS A 8 5.62 -14.49 10.00
CA LYS A 8 6.23 -14.94 8.74
C LYS A 8 7.37 -14.03 8.27
N VAL A 9 7.18 -12.70 8.37
CA VAL A 9 8.26 -11.75 8.10
C VAL A 9 9.44 -12.01 9.03
N LYS A 10 9.20 -12.18 10.35
CA LYS A 10 10.25 -12.47 11.33
C LYS A 10 11.02 -13.77 11.01
N GLU A 11 10.33 -14.82 10.57
CA GLU A 11 10.97 -16.06 10.12
C GLU A 11 11.94 -15.81 8.97
N VAL A 12 11.51 -15.05 7.95
CA VAL A 12 12.37 -14.70 6.81
C VAL A 12 13.55 -13.84 7.27
N MET A 13 13.32 -12.86 8.13
CA MET A 13 14.39 -12.00 8.65
C MET A 13 15.48 -12.81 9.36
N ASN A 14 15.12 -13.84 10.11
CA ASN A 14 16.08 -14.72 10.77
C ASN A 14 16.96 -15.54 9.80
N THR A 15 16.63 -15.58 8.50
CA THR A 15 17.48 -16.22 7.48
C THR A 15 18.51 -15.28 6.87
N VAL A 16 18.39 -13.98 7.09
CA VAL A 16 19.25 -12.94 6.47
C VAL A 16 19.96 -12.05 7.50
N GLY A 17 19.78 -12.35 8.78
CA GLY A 17 20.38 -11.58 9.86
C GLY A 17 19.93 -12.08 11.23
N LYS A 18 20.29 -11.35 12.27
CA LYS A 18 20.01 -11.71 13.66
C LYS A 18 19.67 -10.51 14.53
N ILE A 19 18.91 -10.77 15.58
CA ILE A 19 18.73 -9.81 16.67
C ILE A 19 20.03 -9.79 17.49
N VAL A 20 20.66 -8.62 17.60
CA VAL A 20 21.95 -8.47 18.30
C VAL A 20 21.76 -7.91 19.70
N GLU A 21 20.69 -7.19 19.94
CA GLU A 21 20.38 -6.61 21.24
C GLU A 21 18.86 -6.59 21.47
N GLU A 22 18.41 -7.03 22.67
CA GLU A 22 17.06 -6.79 23.14
C GLU A 22 17.08 -5.65 24.16
N VAL A 23 16.41 -4.54 23.85
CA VAL A 23 16.37 -3.34 24.69
C VAL A 23 14.97 -3.19 25.28
N GLU A 24 14.90 -2.92 26.59
CA GLU A 24 13.67 -2.42 27.20
C GLU A 24 13.54 -0.92 26.88
N ASP A 25 12.55 -0.57 26.09
CA ASP A 25 12.23 0.82 25.77
C ASP A 25 11.03 1.27 26.62
N LYS A 26 10.91 2.56 26.90
CA LYS A 26 9.82 3.14 27.69
C LYS A 26 9.16 4.27 26.91
N ASP A 27 7.83 4.39 26.98
CA ASP A 27 7.16 5.58 26.49
C ASP A 27 7.23 6.74 27.52
N GLU A 28 6.72 7.89 27.12
CA GLU A 28 6.67 9.08 27.99
C GLU A 28 5.82 8.86 29.25
N LEU A 29 4.95 7.85 29.25
CA LEU A 29 4.11 7.44 30.36
C LEU A 29 4.73 6.36 31.24
N GLY A 30 5.97 5.92 30.91
CA GLY A 30 6.71 4.88 31.63
C GLY A 30 6.30 3.44 31.32
N ASN A 31 5.43 3.21 30.34
CA ASN A 31 5.10 1.85 29.90
C ASN A 31 6.29 1.22 29.20
N LYS A 32 6.69 0.05 29.68
CA LYS A 32 7.82 -0.69 29.12
C LYS A 32 7.37 -1.56 27.96
N TRP A 33 8.15 -1.52 26.86
CA TRP A 33 8.05 -2.53 25.79
C TRP A 33 9.42 -3.06 25.43
N LYS A 34 9.46 -4.31 25.00
CA LYS A 34 10.69 -4.89 24.45
C LYS A 34 10.92 -4.40 23.03
N SER A 35 12.06 -3.79 22.82
CA SER A 35 12.59 -3.41 21.53
C SER A 35 13.78 -4.30 21.19
N PHE A 36 14.20 -4.29 19.92
CA PHE A 36 15.40 -5.03 19.52
C PHE A 36 16.15 -4.27 18.44
N GLU A 37 17.45 -4.53 18.36
CA GLU A 37 18.27 -4.15 17.23
C GLU A 37 18.50 -5.35 16.34
N PHE A 38 18.31 -5.17 15.03
CA PHE A 38 18.50 -6.20 14.00
C PHE A 38 19.70 -5.85 13.13
N LYS A 39 20.58 -6.82 12.92
CA LYS A 39 21.75 -6.69 12.05
C LYS A 39 21.66 -7.73 10.93
N TYR A 40 21.78 -7.26 9.69
CA TYR A 40 21.92 -8.13 8.52
C TYR A 40 23.29 -8.82 8.52
N ASP A 41 23.34 -10.05 8.03
CA ASP A 41 24.60 -10.79 7.84
C ASP A 41 25.44 -10.18 6.71
N ASP A 42 24.77 -9.63 5.67
CA ASP A 42 25.37 -8.83 4.61
C ASP A 42 24.71 -7.45 4.57
N GLU A 43 25.49 -6.39 4.71
CA GLU A 43 25.02 -4.99 4.73
C GLU A 43 24.36 -4.53 3.42
N ASN A 44 24.62 -5.22 2.29
CA ASN A 44 24.00 -4.96 1.02
C ASN A 44 22.65 -5.68 0.84
N THR A 45 22.22 -6.45 1.84
CA THR A 45 20.91 -7.14 1.78
C THR A 45 19.78 -6.13 1.95
N HIS A 46 18.84 -6.14 1.00
CA HIS A 46 17.60 -5.38 1.06
C HIS A 46 16.41 -6.33 1.00
N VAL A 47 15.50 -6.21 1.95
CA VAL A 47 14.31 -7.04 2.01
C VAL A 47 13.08 -6.22 1.63
N LEU A 48 12.34 -6.70 0.61
CA LEU A 48 11.06 -6.17 0.19
C LEU A 48 9.95 -7.14 0.64
N VAL A 49 9.01 -6.64 1.41
CA VAL A 49 7.79 -7.35 1.82
C VAL A 49 6.63 -6.85 0.98
N ILE A 50 5.96 -7.73 0.25
CA ILE A 50 4.77 -7.41 -0.53
C ILE A 50 3.56 -8.10 0.09
N ALA A 51 2.54 -7.33 0.46
CA ALA A 51 1.25 -7.83 0.94
C ALA A 51 0.17 -7.55 -0.12
N ASP A 52 -0.22 -8.60 -0.87
CA ASP A 52 -1.24 -8.54 -1.93
C ASP A 52 -2.46 -9.40 -1.55
N HIS A 53 -3.58 -8.79 -1.22
CA HIS A 53 -3.79 -7.38 -0.85
C HIS A 53 -4.30 -7.33 0.60
N ILE A 54 -4.01 -6.24 1.29
CA ILE A 54 -4.21 -6.18 2.75
C ILE A 54 -5.67 -6.21 3.19
N SER A 55 -6.63 -5.90 2.31
CA SER A 55 -8.07 -6.05 2.60
C SER A 55 -8.51 -7.50 2.80
N LEU A 56 -7.67 -8.48 2.45
CA LEU A 56 -7.88 -9.90 2.77
C LEU A 56 -7.32 -10.30 4.15
N THR A 57 -6.78 -9.37 4.90
CA THR A 57 -6.26 -9.65 6.23
C THR A 57 -7.41 -10.04 7.17
N SER A 58 -7.41 -11.30 7.59
CA SER A 58 -8.47 -11.82 8.46
C SER A 58 -8.34 -11.26 9.87
N PRO A 59 -9.46 -10.96 10.53
CA PRO A 59 -9.50 -10.70 11.96
C PRO A 59 -8.83 -11.82 12.77
N GLU A 60 -8.36 -11.50 13.97
CA GLU A 60 -7.80 -12.48 14.89
C GLU A 60 -8.40 -12.31 16.28
N LYS A 61 -8.68 -13.45 16.93
CA LYS A 61 -9.07 -13.45 18.33
C LYS A 61 -7.82 -13.25 19.19
N ASN A 62 -7.72 -12.08 19.80
CA ASN A 62 -6.66 -11.79 20.75
C ASN A 62 -7.31 -11.37 22.07
N PRO A 63 -7.03 -12.09 23.19
CA PRO A 63 -7.60 -11.75 24.49
C PRO A 63 -7.18 -10.37 25.03
N PHE A 64 -6.12 -9.78 24.43
CA PHE A 64 -5.56 -8.48 24.87
C PHE A 64 -5.80 -7.32 23.89
N ALA A 65 -6.38 -7.58 22.72
CA ALA A 65 -6.68 -6.56 21.73
C ALA A 65 -7.88 -6.98 20.87
N ASP A 66 -8.84 -6.06 20.73
CA ASP A 66 -9.96 -6.29 19.82
C ASP A 66 -9.50 -6.12 18.36
N VAL A 67 -9.33 -7.24 17.68
CA VAL A 67 -9.01 -7.32 16.24
C VAL A 67 -10.14 -8.06 15.54
N SER A 68 -11.38 -7.74 15.90
CA SER A 68 -12.58 -8.47 15.49
C SER A 68 -13.05 -8.14 14.07
N THR A 69 -12.55 -7.07 13.47
CA THR A 69 -12.93 -6.63 12.13
C THR A 69 -11.74 -6.59 11.17
N VAL A 70 -12.01 -6.64 9.86
CA VAL A 70 -10.98 -6.45 8.81
C VAL A 70 -10.28 -5.10 8.97
N HIS A 71 -11.02 -4.05 9.26
CA HIS A 71 -10.51 -2.71 9.50
C HIS A 71 -9.47 -2.68 10.64
N LEU A 72 -9.78 -3.31 11.78
CA LEU A 72 -8.85 -3.41 12.91
C LEU A 72 -7.66 -4.30 12.58
N ALA A 73 -7.86 -5.37 11.81
CA ALA A 73 -6.77 -6.24 11.35
C ALA A 73 -5.80 -5.48 10.42
N MET A 74 -6.31 -4.67 9.50
CA MET A 74 -5.49 -3.81 8.65
C MET A 74 -4.71 -2.77 9.46
N SER A 75 -5.36 -2.14 10.45
CA SER A 75 -4.69 -1.18 11.36
C SER A 75 -3.58 -1.85 12.16
N LYS A 76 -3.83 -3.06 12.66
CA LYS A 76 -2.83 -3.83 13.40
C LYS A 76 -1.66 -4.25 12.52
N TRP A 77 -1.92 -4.63 11.26
CA TRP A 77 -0.85 -4.87 10.28
C TRP A 77 -0.01 -3.62 10.03
N SER A 78 -0.66 -2.45 9.82
CA SER A 78 0.05 -1.18 9.65
C SER A 78 0.94 -0.85 10.86
N GLU A 79 0.46 -1.09 12.08
CA GLU A 79 1.26 -0.94 13.29
C GLU A 79 2.52 -1.83 13.28
N TYR A 80 2.40 -3.11 12.90
CA TYR A 80 3.56 -4.00 12.75
C TYR A 80 4.53 -3.51 11.68
N VAL A 81 4.01 -3.03 10.55
CA VAL A 81 4.84 -2.47 9.47
C VAL A 81 5.67 -1.29 9.98
N VAL A 82 5.02 -0.29 10.58
CA VAL A 82 5.69 0.94 10.99
C VAL A 82 6.66 0.70 12.15
N ARG A 83 6.20 0.02 13.21
CA ARG A 83 6.99 -0.12 14.45
C ARG A 83 8.11 -1.12 14.35
N PHE A 84 7.92 -2.22 13.60
CA PHE A 84 8.86 -3.34 13.59
C PHE A 84 9.47 -3.57 12.21
N ILE A 85 8.65 -3.75 11.16
CA ILE A 85 9.18 -4.20 9.87
C ILE A 85 10.03 -3.11 9.23
N CYS A 86 9.52 -1.89 9.12
CA CYS A 86 10.30 -0.79 8.55
C CYS A 86 11.36 -0.25 9.52
N LYS A 87 10.97 0.00 10.79
CA LYS A 87 11.85 0.70 11.73
C LYS A 87 12.96 -0.21 12.30
N LYS A 88 12.65 -1.45 12.64
CA LYS A 88 13.58 -2.37 13.31
C LYS A 88 14.31 -3.29 12.35
N PHE A 89 13.56 -3.92 11.43
CA PHE A 89 14.17 -4.75 10.39
C PHE A 89 14.68 -3.96 9.19
N LYS A 90 14.34 -2.67 9.07
CA LYS A 90 14.76 -1.79 7.96
C LYS A 90 14.31 -2.33 6.57
N CYS A 91 13.18 -3.04 6.54
CA CYS A 91 12.59 -3.55 5.30
C CYS A 91 11.83 -2.46 4.55
N ILE A 92 11.73 -2.64 3.23
CA ILE A 92 10.75 -1.93 2.40
C ILE A 92 9.46 -2.74 2.41
N VAL A 93 8.30 -2.09 2.62
CA VAL A 93 7.00 -2.77 2.59
C VAL A 93 6.11 -2.14 1.53
N CYS A 94 5.59 -2.98 0.64
CA CYS A 94 4.60 -2.63 -0.36
C CYS A 94 3.27 -3.31 -0.03
N ASN A 95 2.28 -2.52 0.38
CA ASN A 95 0.92 -3.00 0.59
C ASN A 95 0.06 -2.69 -0.62
N VAL A 96 -0.55 -3.71 -1.21
CA VAL A 96 -1.53 -3.53 -2.28
C VAL A 96 -2.91 -3.33 -1.65
N HIS A 97 -3.61 -2.31 -2.12
CA HIS A 97 -4.99 -2.02 -1.73
C HIS A 97 -5.91 -2.08 -2.93
N GLN A 98 -7.14 -2.49 -2.70
CA GLN A 98 -8.21 -2.25 -3.65
C GLN A 98 -8.86 -0.89 -3.37
N GLN A 99 -9.17 -0.15 -4.43
CA GLN A 99 -10.02 1.02 -4.32
C GLN A 99 -11.46 0.59 -4.09
N GLY A 100 -12.16 1.22 -3.15
CA GLY A 100 -13.58 1.00 -2.96
C GLY A 100 -14.36 1.38 -4.21
N MET A 101 -15.23 0.48 -4.66
CA MET A 101 -16.10 0.69 -5.83
C MET A 101 -17.37 1.47 -5.51
N SER A 102 -17.53 1.95 -4.28
CA SER A 102 -18.65 2.79 -3.88
C SER A 102 -18.58 4.12 -4.66
N GLY A 103 -19.49 4.33 -5.57
CA GLY A 103 -19.57 5.51 -6.42
C GLY A 103 -19.36 5.27 -7.92
N ASP A 104 -18.84 4.12 -8.35
CA ASP A 104 -18.62 3.83 -9.78
C ASP A 104 -19.95 3.82 -10.60
N ASN A 105 -21.07 3.58 -9.95
CA ASN A 105 -22.43 3.54 -10.55
C ASN A 105 -23.30 4.75 -10.19
N GLU A 106 -22.77 5.76 -9.52
CA GLU A 106 -23.56 6.94 -9.18
C GLU A 106 -23.81 7.83 -10.41
N PRO A 107 -25.00 8.45 -10.56
CA PRO A 107 -25.28 9.38 -11.63
C PRO A 107 -24.26 10.53 -11.74
N ASN A 108 -23.67 10.92 -10.62
CA ASN A 108 -22.66 11.97 -10.54
C ASN A 108 -21.35 11.64 -11.26
N VAL A 109 -21.03 10.35 -11.44
CA VAL A 109 -19.82 9.92 -12.17
C VAL A 109 -19.93 10.22 -13.67
N GLN A 110 -21.15 10.21 -14.23
CA GLN A 110 -21.36 10.57 -15.63
C GLN A 110 -21.14 12.07 -15.89
N THR A 111 -21.42 12.91 -14.88
CA THR A 111 -21.25 14.37 -14.94
C THR A 111 -19.88 14.83 -14.48
N ASN A 112 -19.22 14.07 -13.61
CA ASN A 112 -17.89 14.36 -13.11
C ASN A 112 -16.99 13.10 -13.13
N PRO A 113 -16.37 12.79 -14.27
CA PRO A 113 -15.51 11.61 -14.42
C PRO A 113 -14.26 11.62 -13.51
N ASP A 114 -13.83 12.78 -13.02
CA ASP A 114 -12.69 12.89 -12.10
C ASP A 114 -12.95 12.16 -10.77
N LEU A 115 -14.21 11.94 -10.43
CA LEU A 115 -14.59 11.11 -9.29
C LEU A 115 -14.14 9.64 -9.44
N LEU A 116 -13.79 9.19 -10.64
CA LEU A 116 -13.26 7.84 -10.87
C LEU A 116 -11.76 7.72 -10.61
N LEU A 117 -11.04 8.85 -10.54
CA LEU A 117 -9.60 8.83 -10.34
C LEU A 117 -9.23 8.27 -8.95
N PRO A 118 -8.08 7.60 -8.84
CA PRO A 118 -7.54 7.22 -7.55
C PRO A 118 -7.40 8.41 -6.62
N ALA A 119 -7.82 8.25 -5.38
CA ALA A 119 -7.69 9.25 -4.34
C ALA A 119 -7.50 8.58 -2.97
N ILE A 120 -6.80 9.26 -2.07
CA ILE A 120 -6.60 8.76 -0.70
C ILE A 120 -7.95 8.55 0.01
N SER A 121 -8.93 9.42 -0.24
CA SER A 121 -10.28 9.31 0.31
C SER A 121 -11.05 8.04 -0.11
N LYS A 122 -10.57 7.35 -1.15
CA LYS A 122 -11.17 6.12 -1.69
C LYS A 122 -10.49 4.84 -1.21
N PHE A 123 -9.57 4.94 -0.27
CA PHE A 123 -9.09 3.74 0.40
C PHE A 123 -10.30 3.04 1.04
N ALA A 124 -10.70 1.91 0.44
CA ALA A 124 -11.71 1.06 1.03
C ALA A 124 -11.26 0.73 2.45
N ASP A 125 -12.19 0.70 3.36
CA ASP A 125 -12.05 0.15 4.69
C ASP A 125 -11.19 0.92 5.70
N ASN A 126 -10.10 1.65 5.35
CA ASN A 126 -9.28 2.27 6.38
C ASN A 126 -8.42 3.47 5.92
N LEU A 127 -8.96 4.68 6.04
CA LEU A 127 -8.20 5.92 5.79
C LEU A 127 -7.05 6.16 6.78
N ILE A 128 -7.10 5.56 7.97
CA ILE A 128 -6.11 5.81 9.02
C ILE A 128 -4.74 5.30 8.57
N ILE A 129 -4.68 4.14 7.91
CA ILE A 129 -3.44 3.55 7.46
C ILE A 129 -2.72 4.36 6.37
N ALA A 130 -3.46 5.19 5.62
CA ALA A 130 -2.84 6.08 4.64
C ALA A 130 -1.88 7.10 5.28
N ARG A 131 -2.05 7.41 6.57
CA ARG A 131 -1.13 8.28 7.33
C ARG A 131 0.25 7.65 7.49
N ASP A 132 0.29 6.33 7.64
CA ASP A 132 1.50 5.57 7.92
C ASP A 132 2.40 5.43 6.69
N TYR A 133 1.84 5.50 5.48
CA TYR A 133 2.60 5.32 4.24
C TYR A 133 3.47 6.52 3.92
N HIS A 134 4.70 6.26 3.47
CA HIS A 134 5.61 7.28 2.94
C HIS A 134 5.20 7.66 1.51
N VAL A 135 4.80 6.67 0.71
CA VAL A 135 4.40 6.83 -0.68
C VAL A 135 3.08 6.12 -0.91
N ILE A 136 2.16 6.74 -1.63
CA ILE A 136 0.91 6.14 -2.09
C ILE A 136 0.80 6.35 -3.59
N ILE A 137 0.68 5.25 -4.32
CA ILE A 137 0.56 5.22 -5.76
C ILE A 137 -0.79 4.60 -6.14
N GLY A 138 -1.55 5.29 -6.98
CA GLY A 138 -2.73 4.76 -7.63
C GLY A 138 -2.41 4.36 -9.06
N LEU A 139 -2.92 3.21 -9.52
CA LEU A 139 -2.86 2.81 -10.93
C LEU A 139 -4.28 2.82 -11.49
N PHE A 140 -4.54 3.71 -12.44
CA PHE A 140 -5.86 3.92 -13.02
C PHE A 140 -5.93 3.38 -14.45
N ASN A 141 -7.05 2.71 -14.75
CA ASN A 141 -7.37 2.24 -16.10
C ASN A 141 -8.63 2.95 -16.64
N PRO A 142 -8.48 4.06 -17.38
CA PRO A 142 -9.62 4.80 -17.90
C PRO A 142 -10.45 4.01 -18.93
N SER A 143 -9.88 3.01 -19.60
CA SER A 143 -10.62 2.23 -20.63
C SER A 143 -11.80 1.43 -20.07
N ARG A 144 -11.84 1.23 -18.74
CA ARG A 144 -12.96 0.57 -18.06
C ARG A 144 -14.22 1.43 -17.99
N TYR A 145 -14.11 2.73 -18.27
CA TYR A 145 -15.19 3.69 -18.06
C TYR A 145 -15.60 4.36 -19.37
N LYS A 146 -16.89 4.37 -19.66
CA LYS A 146 -17.46 4.98 -20.88
C LYS A 146 -17.12 6.47 -21.01
N ALA A 147 -17.01 7.18 -19.88
CA ALA A 147 -16.70 8.60 -19.85
C ALA A 147 -15.37 8.94 -20.55
N PHE A 148 -14.41 8.01 -20.58
CA PHE A 148 -13.10 8.19 -21.18
C PHE A 148 -12.90 7.43 -22.49
N ALA A 149 -13.95 6.90 -23.10
CA ALA A 149 -13.85 5.99 -24.25
C ALA A 149 -13.22 6.60 -25.51
N SER A 150 -13.20 7.93 -25.65
CA SER A 150 -12.62 8.62 -26.82
C SER A 150 -11.31 9.32 -26.54
N ASN A 151 -11.20 10.02 -25.41
CA ASN A 151 -10.03 10.81 -25.03
C ASN A 151 -9.84 10.81 -23.51
N TYR A 152 -8.59 10.78 -23.07
CA TYR A 152 -8.22 10.96 -21.69
C TYR A 152 -6.89 11.71 -21.61
N ASN A 153 -6.88 12.90 -20.99
CA ASN A 153 -5.69 13.74 -20.85
C ASN A 153 -4.91 13.97 -22.16
N GLY A 154 -5.62 14.15 -23.27
CA GLY A 154 -5.01 14.34 -24.60
C GLY A 154 -4.68 13.05 -25.35
N TYR A 155 -4.79 11.89 -24.73
CA TYR A 155 -4.52 10.61 -25.36
C TYR A 155 -5.74 10.02 -26.04
N ASN A 156 -5.55 9.48 -27.26
CA ASN A 156 -6.60 8.83 -28.03
C ASN A 156 -6.89 7.42 -27.46
N MET A 157 -7.95 7.32 -26.67
CA MET A 157 -8.33 6.07 -26.01
C MET A 157 -8.92 5.05 -26.98
N LYS A 158 -9.43 5.46 -28.17
CA LYS A 158 -9.87 4.51 -29.20
C LYS A 158 -8.69 3.73 -29.78
N PHE A 159 -7.50 4.31 -29.79
CA PHE A 159 -6.25 3.67 -30.24
C PHE A 159 -5.58 2.86 -29.12
N LEU A 160 -5.40 3.47 -27.96
CA LEU A 160 -4.68 2.84 -26.84
C LEU A 160 -5.51 1.78 -26.13
N LYS A 161 -6.85 1.95 -26.11
CA LYS A 161 -7.79 1.01 -25.45
C LYS A 161 -7.31 0.64 -24.03
N ASP A 162 -7.26 -0.67 -23.75
CA ASP A 162 -6.82 -1.25 -22.47
C ASP A 162 -5.31 -1.21 -22.24
N LYS A 163 -4.54 -0.71 -23.20
CA LYS A 163 -3.07 -0.54 -23.07
C LYS A 163 -2.68 0.78 -22.40
N PHE A 164 -3.60 1.68 -22.12
CA PHE A 164 -3.33 2.89 -21.37
C PHE A 164 -3.48 2.65 -19.88
N ARG A 165 -2.56 3.19 -19.10
CA ARG A 165 -2.66 3.30 -17.65
C ARG A 165 -2.21 4.68 -17.21
N GLN A 166 -2.76 5.17 -16.12
CA GLN A 166 -2.24 6.35 -15.45
C GLN A 166 -1.73 5.97 -14.09
N LEU A 167 -0.47 6.27 -13.84
CA LEU A 167 0.12 6.22 -12.52
C LEU A 167 -0.14 7.55 -11.83
N CYS A 168 -0.74 7.52 -10.64
CA CYS A 168 -1.06 8.68 -9.84
C CYS A 168 -0.23 8.62 -8.55
N LEU A 169 0.72 9.52 -8.37
CA LEU A 169 1.44 9.67 -7.11
C LEU A 169 0.59 10.52 -6.16
N LEU A 170 -0.18 9.85 -5.31
CA LEU A 170 -1.18 10.49 -4.43
C LEU A 170 -0.58 11.06 -3.15
N LYS A 171 0.53 10.50 -2.70
CA LYS A 171 1.29 10.94 -1.53
C LYS A 171 2.76 10.63 -1.69
N HIS A 172 3.59 11.57 -1.33
CA HIS A 172 5.03 11.39 -1.15
C HIS A 172 5.50 12.23 0.04
N ARG A 173 5.98 11.58 1.13
CA ARG A 173 6.32 12.28 2.37
C ARG A 173 7.46 13.28 2.22
N ASP A 174 8.47 12.93 1.44
CA ASP A 174 9.73 13.65 1.32
C ASP A 174 9.89 14.33 -0.03
N GLY A 175 8.84 14.36 -0.87
CA GLY A 175 8.91 14.92 -2.21
C GLY A 175 7.57 15.47 -2.70
N LYS A 176 7.52 15.78 -3.99
CA LYS A 176 6.31 16.28 -4.65
C LYS A 176 5.28 15.17 -4.76
N ASP A 177 4.05 15.45 -4.40
CA ASP A 177 2.88 14.59 -4.59
C ASP A 177 1.93 15.14 -5.69
N ASN A 178 0.81 14.48 -5.89
CA ASN A 178 -0.19 14.81 -6.90
C ASN A 178 0.40 14.90 -8.32
N VAL A 179 1.34 14.01 -8.62
CA VAL A 179 1.95 13.85 -9.94
C VAL A 179 1.31 12.69 -10.68
N ASN A 180 0.98 12.91 -11.95
CA ASN A 180 0.40 11.90 -12.81
C ASN A 180 1.36 11.60 -13.96
N SER A 181 1.58 10.30 -14.23
CA SER A 181 2.40 9.84 -15.35
C SER A 181 1.58 8.90 -16.24
N PRO A 182 1.41 9.23 -17.52
CA PRO A 182 0.73 8.35 -18.47
C PRO A 182 1.64 7.18 -18.86
N LEU A 183 1.09 5.97 -18.88
CA LEU A 183 1.83 4.75 -19.17
C LEU A 183 1.17 3.96 -20.30
N PHE A 184 1.98 3.42 -21.18
CA PHE A 184 1.63 2.29 -22.02
C PHE A 184 1.80 0.99 -21.23
N PHE A 185 0.83 0.11 -21.28
CA PHE A 185 0.85 -1.20 -20.62
C PHE A 185 0.64 -2.33 -21.62
N ASN A 186 1.59 -3.26 -21.68
CA ASN A 186 1.41 -4.53 -22.37
C ASN A 186 1.18 -5.63 -21.32
N GLY A 187 -0.09 -6.07 -21.18
CA GLY A 187 -0.47 -7.06 -20.19
C GLY A 187 0.04 -8.48 -20.48
N GLU A 188 0.39 -8.81 -21.73
CA GLU A 188 0.88 -10.13 -22.10
C GLU A 188 2.26 -10.42 -21.47
N ILE A 189 3.07 -9.38 -21.30
CA ILE A 189 4.44 -9.47 -20.77
C ILE A 189 4.65 -8.61 -19.52
N ASN A 190 3.57 -8.08 -18.93
CA ASN A 190 3.62 -7.18 -17.77
C ASN A 190 4.59 -6.00 -17.93
N TYR A 191 4.61 -5.40 -19.12
CA TYR A 191 5.54 -4.33 -19.46
C TYR A 191 4.86 -2.98 -19.42
N PHE A 192 5.48 -2.03 -18.70
CA PHE A 192 5.08 -0.63 -18.64
C PHE A 192 6.12 0.26 -19.32
N LYS A 193 5.66 1.27 -20.05
CA LYS A 193 6.49 2.32 -20.63
C LYS A 193 5.81 3.66 -20.45
N GLU A 194 6.56 4.66 -19.98
CA GLU A 194 6.07 6.03 -19.92
C GLU A 194 5.75 6.56 -21.32
N LEU A 195 4.63 7.25 -21.44
CA LEU A 195 4.21 7.94 -22.66
C LEU A 195 4.68 9.40 -22.58
N PRO A 196 5.00 10.01 -23.75
CA PRO A 196 5.43 11.41 -23.83
C PRO A 196 4.32 12.37 -23.43
#